data_12d28d85d868898706e88e570a8ef6cb
#
_entry.id   12d28d85d868898706e88e570a8ef6cb
#
_cell.length_a   1.000
_cell.length_b   1.000
_cell.length_c   1.000
_cell.angle_alpha   90.00
_cell.angle_beta   90.00
_cell.angle_gamma   90.00
#
_symmetry.space_group_name_H-M   'P 1'
#
loop_
_entity.id
_entity.type
_entity.pdbx_description
1 polymer ?
#
loop_
_entity_poly.entity_id
_entity_poly.type
_entity_poly.pdbx_seq_one_letter_code
_entity_poly.pdbx_strand_id
1 'polypeptide(L)'
;MAVKPLVVGHRGWLQRYPENTLVSLRAALELGVDALEFDLHLSRDGHLVVIHDATLERTTDGTGRVGERTLAELKRLDAGAWFAPRFAGERIPTLEEVLGLVPPGVALYAEVKDTRPEMAAALLPFAQARADAMIVHSFGADFLEAFRRLAPSAVRIGLLGNVTKLDLGAAARRLRCWGIHPCMEALTREQVAAWQAEGFRVMCWTVRNEADARRALDLAPDAIGADCPDVLLRLMGRG
;
A
#
# COMPACT_ATOMS: atom_id res chain seq x y z
N MET A 1 8.72 -16.27 -21.95
CA MET A 1 9.53 -15.71 -20.84
C MET A 1 8.57 -15.46 -19.67
N ALA A 2 8.92 -15.85 -18.45
CA ALA A 2 8.10 -15.51 -17.28
C ALA A 2 8.02 -13.98 -17.14
N VAL A 3 6.83 -13.45 -16.90
CA VAL A 3 6.64 -12.01 -16.64
C VAL A 3 7.33 -11.69 -15.33
N LYS A 4 8.23 -10.69 -15.33
CA LYS A 4 8.88 -10.24 -14.09
C LYS A 4 7.84 -9.57 -13.20
N PRO A 5 7.85 -9.83 -11.87
CA PRO A 5 6.93 -9.18 -10.94
C PRO A 5 7.16 -7.66 -10.89
N LEU A 6 6.11 -6.90 -10.61
CA LEU A 6 6.23 -5.48 -10.31
C LEU A 6 6.91 -5.29 -8.96
N VAL A 7 7.80 -4.32 -8.87
CA VAL A 7 8.41 -3.89 -7.60
C VAL A 7 7.56 -2.78 -7.00
N VAL A 8 7.05 -3.01 -5.79
CA VAL A 8 6.21 -2.06 -5.06
C VAL A 8 7.01 -1.48 -3.90
N GLY A 9 7.20 -0.17 -3.86
CA GLY A 9 7.79 0.52 -2.73
C GLY A 9 6.79 0.60 -1.59
N HIS A 10 7.00 -0.20 -0.52
CA HIS A 10 6.14 -0.28 0.65
C HIS A 10 6.31 0.97 1.51
N ARG A 11 5.28 1.81 1.60
CA ARG A 11 5.30 3.16 2.20
C ARG A 11 6.41 4.05 1.61
N GLY A 12 6.77 3.83 0.34
CA GLY A 12 7.91 4.41 -0.34
C GLY A 12 9.18 3.54 -0.27
N TRP A 13 10.32 4.11 0.12
CA TRP A 13 11.58 3.40 0.40
C TRP A 13 11.87 3.42 1.90
N LEU A 14 11.09 2.63 2.65
CA LEU A 14 10.98 2.65 4.10
C LEU A 14 12.31 2.43 4.82
N GLN A 15 13.22 1.60 4.29
CA GLN A 15 14.52 1.37 4.95
C GLN A 15 15.47 2.57 4.91
N ARG A 16 15.25 3.54 4.03
CA ARG A 16 16.16 4.69 3.83
C ARG A 16 15.53 6.03 4.14
N TYR A 17 14.19 6.09 4.19
CA TYR A 17 13.41 7.31 4.32
C TYR A 17 12.25 7.12 5.31
N PRO A 18 11.76 8.18 5.96
CA PRO A 18 10.60 8.08 6.83
C PRO A 18 9.37 7.61 6.06
N GLU A 19 8.75 6.52 6.52
CA GLU A 19 7.61 5.88 5.88
C GLU A 19 6.45 6.87 5.62
N ASN A 20 5.70 6.64 4.54
CA ASN A 20 4.48 7.40 4.23
C ASN A 20 4.67 8.93 4.11
N THR A 21 5.89 9.39 3.80
CA THR A 21 6.18 10.80 3.50
C THR A 21 6.42 11.01 2.01
N LEU A 22 6.26 12.27 1.54
CA LEU A 22 6.53 12.57 0.12
C LEU A 22 7.98 12.32 -0.26
N VAL A 23 8.94 12.52 0.65
CA VAL A 23 10.36 12.24 0.37
C VAL A 23 10.60 10.74 0.19
N SER A 24 9.95 9.88 0.98
CA SER A 24 10.07 8.41 0.84
C SER A 24 9.46 7.92 -0.48
N LEU A 25 8.27 8.40 -0.81
CA LEU A 25 7.57 8.02 -2.05
C LEU A 25 8.34 8.50 -3.28
N ARG A 26 8.87 9.73 -3.26
CA ARG A 26 9.70 10.28 -4.34
C ARG A 26 10.98 9.47 -4.53
N ALA A 27 11.67 9.14 -3.44
CA ALA A 27 12.90 8.35 -3.50
C ALA A 27 12.65 6.96 -4.11
N ALA A 28 11.52 6.31 -3.80
CA ALA A 28 11.14 5.05 -4.43
C ALA A 28 10.87 5.21 -5.94
N LEU A 29 10.19 6.29 -6.35
CA LEU A 29 9.98 6.61 -7.78
C LEU A 29 11.30 6.83 -8.52
N GLU A 30 12.21 7.61 -7.93
CA GLU A 30 13.54 7.90 -8.50
C GLU A 30 14.40 6.62 -8.61
N LEU A 31 14.20 5.67 -7.70
CA LEU A 31 14.83 4.34 -7.75
C LEU A 31 14.29 3.49 -8.91
N GLY A 32 13.11 3.79 -9.45
CA GLY A 32 12.50 3.09 -10.58
C GLY A 32 11.60 1.92 -10.18
N VAL A 33 10.88 2.03 -9.06
CA VAL A 33 9.81 1.09 -8.71
C VAL A 33 8.66 1.16 -9.72
N ASP A 34 7.93 0.06 -9.88
CA ASP A 34 6.77 -0.03 -10.79
C ASP A 34 5.48 0.46 -10.13
N ALA A 35 5.46 0.46 -8.80
CA ALA A 35 4.31 0.84 -8.01
C ALA A 35 4.73 1.41 -6.65
N LEU A 36 3.85 2.22 -6.08
CA LEU A 36 3.93 2.67 -4.70
C LEU A 36 2.79 2.05 -3.88
N GLU A 37 3.12 1.71 -2.65
CA GLU A 37 2.11 1.38 -1.64
C GLU A 37 2.16 2.43 -0.54
N PHE A 38 1.02 2.79 0.02
CA PHE A 38 0.85 3.74 1.12
C PHE A 38 -0.45 3.50 1.89
N ASP A 39 -0.46 3.93 3.14
CA ASP A 39 -1.54 3.69 4.10
C ASP A 39 -2.45 4.91 4.27
N LEU A 40 -3.76 4.70 4.29
CA LEU A 40 -4.76 5.77 4.37
C LEU A 40 -5.55 5.74 5.67
N HIS A 41 -5.64 6.91 6.30
CA HIS A 41 -6.58 7.24 7.36
C HIS A 41 -7.42 8.47 6.99
N LEU A 42 -8.51 8.67 7.71
CA LEU A 42 -9.38 9.84 7.56
C LEU A 42 -9.16 10.80 8.73
N SER A 43 -8.88 12.08 8.46
CA SER A 43 -8.86 13.12 9.48
C SER A 43 -10.25 13.36 10.08
N ARG A 44 -10.36 14.12 11.17
CA ARG A 44 -11.64 14.49 11.79
C ARG A 44 -12.56 15.27 10.84
N ASP A 45 -11.99 16.09 9.98
CA ASP A 45 -12.67 16.94 9.01
C ASP A 45 -12.77 16.32 7.61
N GLY A 46 -12.52 14.98 7.49
CA GLY A 46 -12.85 14.19 6.31
C GLY A 46 -11.80 14.17 5.21
N HIS A 47 -10.58 14.59 5.46
CA HIS A 47 -9.48 14.50 4.49
C HIS A 47 -8.76 13.16 4.58
N LEU A 48 -8.39 12.60 3.42
CA LEU A 48 -7.55 11.40 3.33
C LEU A 48 -6.10 11.76 3.57
N VAL A 49 -5.51 11.20 4.63
CA VAL A 49 -4.11 11.42 5.02
C VAL A 49 -3.32 10.12 4.98
N VAL A 50 -2.02 10.24 4.68
CA VAL A 50 -1.15 9.09 4.44
C VAL A 50 -0.29 8.85 5.68
N ILE A 51 -0.68 7.85 6.46
CA ILE A 51 -0.03 7.44 7.71
C ILE A 51 -0.47 6.00 8.06
N HIS A 52 0.42 5.19 8.61
CA HIS A 52 0.12 3.77 8.90
C HIS A 52 -0.72 3.57 10.16
N ASP A 53 -0.27 4.14 11.29
CA ASP A 53 -0.89 3.88 12.58
C ASP A 53 -2.14 4.75 12.79
N ALA A 54 -3.10 4.24 13.54
CA ALA A 54 -4.26 5.03 13.95
C ALA A 54 -3.91 6.16 14.94
N THR A 55 -2.66 6.18 15.45
CA THR A 55 -2.13 7.16 16.39
C THR A 55 -0.83 7.79 15.89
N LEU A 56 -0.46 8.93 16.44
CA LEU A 56 0.58 9.82 15.90
C LEU A 56 1.99 9.55 16.44
N GLU A 57 2.09 8.87 17.60
CA GLU A 57 3.29 8.81 18.43
C GLU A 57 4.51 8.18 17.78
N ARG A 58 4.33 7.17 16.93
CA ARG A 58 5.45 6.40 16.39
C ARG A 58 6.21 7.13 15.28
N THR A 59 5.50 7.86 14.43
CA THR A 59 6.05 8.44 13.21
C THR A 59 5.91 9.96 13.13
N THR A 60 5.51 10.60 14.22
CA THR A 60 5.43 12.07 14.31
C THR A 60 5.83 12.58 15.69
N ASP A 61 5.96 13.90 15.82
CA ASP A 61 6.12 14.60 17.11
C ASP A 61 4.79 14.88 17.81
N GLY A 62 3.66 14.41 17.25
CA GLY A 62 2.32 14.53 17.81
C GLY A 62 1.90 13.35 18.67
N THR A 63 0.74 13.49 19.33
CA THR A 63 0.11 12.45 20.15
C THR A 63 -1.38 12.34 19.90
N GLY A 64 -1.96 11.17 20.21
CA GLY A 64 -3.39 10.89 20.08
C GLY A 64 -3.77 10.33 18.71
N ARG A 65 -5.06 10.22 18.45
CA ARG A 65 -5.58 9.54 17.27
C ARG A 65 -5.63 10.46 16.04
N VAL A 66 -5.23 9.94 14.89
CA VAL A 66 -5.30 10.63 13.59
C VAL A 66 -6.73 11.13 13.31
N GLY A 67 -7.73 10.26 13.47
CA GLY A 67 -9.13 10.58 13.21
C GLY A 67 -9.77 11.59 14.18
N GLU A 68 -9.07 12.03 15.23
CA GLU A 68 -9.50 13.07 16.15
C GLU A 68 -8.90 14.44 15.83
N ARG A 69 -7.99 14.53 14.85
CA ARG A 69 -7.31 15.75 14.42
C ARG A 69 -7.84 16.23 13.07
N THR A 70 -7.95 17.54 12.91
CA THR A 70 -8.20 18.15 11.60
C THR A 70 -6.96 18.05 10.71
N LEU A 71 -7.14 18.17 9.39
CA LEU A 71 -6.00 18.24 8.45
C LEU A 71 -5.01 19.35 8.85
N ALA A 72 -5.52 20.52 9.22
CA ALA A 72 -4.67 21.65 9.63
C ALA A 72 -3.81 21.35 10.87
N GLU A 73 -4.32 20.57 11.82
CA GLU A 73 -3.56 20.09 12.99
C GLU A 73 -2.51 19.06 12.57
N LEU A 74 -2.87 18.07 11.75
CA LEU A 74 -1.96 17.02 11.24
C LEU A 74 -0.82 17.60 10.42
N LYS A 75 -1.08 18.60 9.57
CA LYS A 75 -0.05 19.25 8.73
C LYS A 75 0.98 20.07 9.51
N ARG A 76 0.78 20.34 10.80
CA ARG A 76 1.79 21.01 11.67
C ARG A 76 2.82 20.03 12.22
N LEU A 77 2.49 18.74 12.28
CA LEU A 77 3.35 17.73 12.88
C LEU A 77 4.55 17.42 11.99
N ASP A 78 5.68 17.14 12.63
CA ASP A 78 6.87 16.63 11.98
C ASP A 78 6.75 15.11 11.83
N ALA A 79 6.79 14.63 10.59
CA ALA A 79 6.69 13.21 10.26
C ALA A 79 8.03 12.61 9.78
N GLY A 80 9.15 13.34 9.96
CA GLY A 80 10.45 12.89 9.45
C GLY A 80 11.56 12.82 10.51
N ALA A 81 11.56 13.73 11.49
CA ALA A 81 12.63 13.84 12.49
C ALA A 81 12.83 12.56 13.32
N TRP A 82 11.79 11.79 13.55
CA TRP A 82 11.84 10.50 14.25
C TRP A 82 12.73 9.48 13.55
N PHE A 83 12.81 9.54 12.22
CA PHE A 83 13.63 8.65 11.41
C PHE A 83 15.10 9.09 11.40
N ALA A 84 15.35 10.36 11.11
CA ALA A 84 16.67 10.98 11.21
C ALA A 84 16.55 12.52 11.15
N PRO A 85 17.47 13.29 11.81
CA PRO A 85 17.41 14.76 11.84
C PRO A 85 17.37 15.44 10.46
N ARG A 86 17.96 14.83 9.43
CA ARG A 86 17.97 15.37 8.06
C ARG A 86 16.58 15.39 7.41
N PHE A 87 15.61 14.67 7.97
CA PHE A 87 14.24 14.64 7.49
C PHE A 87 13.28 15.50 8.35
N ALA A 88 13.82 16.26 9.30
CA ALA A 88 13.01 17.20 10.07
C ALA A 88 12.29 18.17 9.13
N GLY A 89 11.01 18.41 9.40
CA GLY A 89 10.17 19.25 8.55
C GLY A 89 9.31 18.49 7.54
N GLU A 90 9.53 17.20 7.32
CA GLU A 90 8.59 16.36 6.55
C GLU A 90 7.22 16.36 7.24
N ARG A 91 6.15 16.28 6.42
CA ARG A 91 4.77 16.37 6.89
C ARG A 91 3.99 15.13 6.53
N ILE A 92 2.91 14.85 7.27
CA ILE A 92 1.92 13.84 6.88
C ILE A 92 1.30 14.28 5.55
N PRO A 93 1.43 13.49 4.45
CA PRO A 93 0.83 13.85 3.17
C PRO A 93 -0.68 13.66 3.16
N THR A 94 -1.38 14.39 2.28
CA THR A 94 -2.72 14.01 1.84
C THR A 94 -2.65 13.06 0.64
N LEU A 95 -3.76 12.38 0.33
CA LEU A 95 -3.84 11.56 -0.88
C LEU A 95 -3.63 12.39 -2.14
N GLU A 96 -4.18 13.61 -2.19
CA GLU A 96 -4.02 14.55 -3.31
C GLU A 96 -2.54 14.88 -3.56
N GLU A 97 -1.77 15.14 -2.50
CA GLU A 97 -0.33 15.43 -2.61
C GLU A 97 0.43 14.21 -3.15
N VAL A 98 0.07 13.00 -2.70
CA VAL A 98 0.66 11.76 -3.25
C VAL A 98 0.30 11.58 -4.72
N LEU A 99 -0.96 11.76 -5.10
CA LEU A 99 -1.41 11.65 -6.50
C LEU A 99 -0.75 12.68 -7.40
N GLY A 100 -0.47 13.88 -6.89
CA GLY A 100 0.28 14.94 -7.60
C GLY A 100 1.75 14.61 -7.82
N LEU A 101 2.33 13.73 -6.99
CA LEU A 101 3.72 13.28 -7.12
C LEU A 101 3.88 12.17 -8.15
N VAL A 102 2.87 11.29 -8.32
CA VAL A 102 3.02 10.02 -9.05
C VAL A 102 2.82 10.21 -10.55
N PRO A 103 3.81 9.91 -11.39
CA PRO A 103 3.69 10.03 -12.84
C PRO A 103 2.74 8.98 -13.43
N PRO A 104 2.22 9.19 -14.65
CA PRO A 104 1.47 8.17 -15.39
C PRO A 104 2.27 6.87 -15.54
N GLY A 105 1.58 5.73 -15.47
CA GLY A 105 2.18 4.40 -15.63
C GLY A 105 2.67 3.74 -14.36
N VAL A 106 2.78 4.47 -13.24
CA VAL A 106 3.08 3.88 -11.92
C VAL A 106 1.77 3.47 -11.24
N ALA A 107 1.70 2.21 -10.79
CA ALA A 107 0.56 1.70 -10.06
C ALA A 107 0.56 2.16 -8.60
N LEU A 108 -0.62 2.23 -7.99
CA LEU A 108 -0.84 2.70 -6.63
C LEU A 108 -1.58 1.64 -5.83
N TYR A 109 -0.99 1.17 -4.76
CA TYR A 109 -1.62 0.30 -3.77
C TYR A 109 -2.00 1.15 -2.56
N ALA A 110 -3.26 1.55 -2.48
CA ALA A 110 -3.78 2.37 -1.39
C ALA A 110 -4.37 1.47 -0.30
N GLU A 111 -3.62 1.26 0.80
CA GLU A 111 -4.10 0.46 1.92
C GLU A 111 -5.02 1.27 2.82
N VAL A 112 -6.24 0.77 3.01
CA VAL A 112 -7.20 1.38 3.93
C VAL A 112 -7.04 0.77 5.31
N LYS A 113 -6.55 1.59 6.26
CA LYS A 113 -6.42 1.26 7.69
C LYS A 113 -7.65 1.67 8.49
N ASP A 114 -8.25 2.77 8.10
CA ASP A 114 -9.45 3.33 8.74
C ASP A 114 -10.71 2.76 8.08
N THR A 115 -11.43 1.92 8.80
CA THR A 115 -12.62 1.24 8.28
C THR A 115 -13.93 1.91 8.65
N ARG A 116 -13.90 3.19 9.11
CA ARG A 116 -15.11 3.96 9.33
C ARG A 116 -15.94 4.08 8.05
N PRO A 117 -17.29 4.13 8.15
CA PRO A 117 -18.17 4.17 6.97
C PRO A 117 -17.87 5.31 5.99
N GLU A 118 -17.45 6.47 6.52
CA GLU A 118 -17.13 7.67 5.74
C GLU A 118 -15.92 7.49 4.82
N MET A 119 -15.00 6.59 5.19
CA MET A 119 -13.79 6.30 4.43
C MET A 119 -14.08 5.85 3.01
N ALA A 120 -15.08 5.00 2.83
CA ALA A 120 -15.47 4.49 1.52
C ALA A 120 -15.96 5.62 0.59
N ALA A 121 -16.78 6.53 1.12
CA ALA A 121 -17.31 7.67 0.36
C ALA A 121 -16.20 8.68 0.04
N ALA A 122 -15.28 8.95 0.98
CA ALA A 122 -14.16 9.87 0.77
C ALA A 122 -13.16 9.36 -0.28
N LEU A 123 -12.88 8.04 -0.30
CA LEU A 123 -11.90 7.44 -1.20
C LEU A 123 -12.44 7.21 -2.62
N LEU A 124 -13.75 6.96 -2.76
CA LEU A 124 -14.36 6.55 -4.02
C LEU A 124 -14.05 7.46 -5.21
N PRO A 125 -14.15 8.82 -5.11
CA PRO A 125 -13.84 9.70 -6.24
C PRO A 125 -12.41 9.53 -6.76
N PHE A 126 -11.43 9.38 -5.88
CA PHE A 126 -10.03 9.18 -6.23
C PHE A 126 -9.81 7.82 -6.90
N ALA A 127 -10.41 6.76 -6.34
CA ALA A 127 -10.32 5.43 -6.91
C ALA A 127 -10.97 5.33 -8.29
N GLN A 128 -12.05 6.07 -8.54
CA GLN A 128 -12.68 6.15 -9.87
C GLN A 128 -11.82 6.94 -10.85
N ALA A 129 -11.28 8.09 -10.43
CA ALA A 129 -10.44 8.93 -11.29
C ALA A 129 -9.11 8.25 -11.69
N ARG A 130 -8.65 7.30 -10.89
CA ARG A 130 -7.41 6.54 -11.11
C ARG A 130 -7.65 5.03 -11.22
N ALA A 131 -8.81 4.61 -11.72
CA ALA A 131 -9.20 3.20 -11.82
C ALA A 131 -8.25 2.35 -12.71
N ASP A 132 -7.52 2.99 -13.60
CA ASP A 132 -6.46 2.40 -14.41
C ASP A 132 -5.18 2.05 -13.64
N ALA A 133 -4.89 2.76 -12.55
CA ALA A 133 -3.64 2.66 -11.80
C ALA A 133 -3.82 2.33 -10.31
N MET A 134 -4.95 2.71 -9.68
CA MET A 134 -5.15 2.55 -8.25
C MET A 134 -5.81 1.22 -7.90
N ILE A 135 -5.23 0.53 -6.93
CA ILE A 135 -5.77 -0.65 -6.27
C ILE A 135 -6.06 -0.26 -4.81
N VAL A 136 -7.33 -0.27 -4.43
CA VAL A 136 -7.75 -0.09 -3.03
C VAL A 136 -7.66 -1.44 -2.33
N HIS A 137 -6.82 -1.58 -1.30
CA HIS A 137 -6.69 -2.84 -0.60
C HIS A 137 -6.80 -2.68 0.92
N SER A 138 -7.21 -3.72 1.60
CA SER A 138 -7.40 -3.71 3.06
C SER A 138 -7.40 -5.13 3.63
N PHE A 139 -7.09 -5.24 4.92
CA PHE A 139 -7.40 -6.42 5.74
C PHE A 139 -8.88 -6.49 6.12
N GLY A 140 -9.58 -5.36 6.10
CA GLY A 140 -10.99 -5.24 6.48
C GLY A 140 -11.92 -5.76 5.39
N ALA A 141 -12.31 -7.04 5.46
CA ALA A 141 -13.24 -7.65 4.51
C ALA A 141 -14.59 -6.91 4.46
N ASP A 142 -15.10 -6.47 5.61
CA ASP A 142 -16.34 -5.69 5.70
C ASP A 142 -16.23 -4.33 5.01
N PHE A 143 -15.08 -3.65 5.16
CA PHE A 143 -14.79 -2.42 4.42
C PHE A 143 -14.78 -2.69 2.90
N LEU A 144 -14.06 -3.71 2.45
CA LEU A 144 -13.98 -4.05 1.02
C LEU A 144 -15.36 -4.40 0.45
N GLU A 145 -16.21 -5.10 1.22
CA GLU A 145 -17.57 -5.40 0.81
C GLU A 145 -18.43 -4.14 0.69
N ALA A 146 -18.36 -3.24 1.69
CA ALA A 146 -19.05 -1.96 1.66
C ALA A 146 -18.57 -1.08 0.50
N PHE A 147 -17.23 -0.99 0.31
CA PHE A 147 -16.63 -0.23 -0.79
C PHE A 147 -17.04 -0.78 -2.16
N ARG A 148 -17.05 -2.12 -2.34
CA ARG A 148 -17.47 -2.76 -3.59
C ARG A 148 -18.94 -2.48 -3.96
N ARG A 149 -19.81 -2.29 -2.96
CA ARG A 149 -21.22 -1.91 -3.24
C ARG A 149 -21.35 -0.50 -3.82
N LEU A 150 -20.44 0.40 -3.48
CA LEU A 150 -20.39 1.78 -3.96
C LEU A 150 -19.58 1.93 -5.24
N ALA A 151 -18.49 1.17 -5.36
CA ALA A 151 -17.53 1.32 -6.44
C ALA A 151 -17.94 0.56 -7.71
N PRO A 152 -17.82 1.18 -8.91
CA PRO A 152 -17.96 0.47 -10.18
C PRO A 152 -16.99 -0.71 -10.29
N SER A 153 -17.33 -1.70 -11.12
CA SER A 153 -16.49 -2.89 -11.34
C SER A 153 -15.09 -2.58 -11.87
N ALA A 154 -14.93 -1.44 -12.57
CA ALA A 154 -13.64 -0.96 -13.06
C ALA A 154 -12.66 -0.59 -11.93
N VAL A 155 -13.14 -0.22 -10.74
CA VAL A 155 -12.28 0.07 -9.59
C VAL A 155 -11.73 -1.24 -9.02
N ARG A 156 -10.41 -1.35 -8.96
CA ARG A 156 -9.71 -2.55 -8.48
C ARG A 156 -9.67 -2.57 -6.96
N ILE A 157 -10.07 -3.70 -6.37
CA ILE A 157 -9.89 -3.94 -4.93
C ILE A 157 -9.04 -5.19 -4.70
N GLY A 158 -8.25 -5.18 -3.62
CA GLY A 158 -7.38 -6.27 -3.20
C GLY A 158 -7.62 -6.67 -1.74
N LEU A 159 -7.57 -7.96 -1.45
CA LEU A 159 -7.68 -8.47 -0.09
C LEU A 159 -6.29 -8.74 0.49
N LEU A 160 -5.93 -8.03 1.55
CA LEU A 160 -4.75 -8.30 2.37
C LEU A 160 -5.03 -9.41 3.38
N GLY A 161 -4.04 -10.26 3.63
CA GLY A 161 -4.20 -11.25 4.69
C GLY A 161 -3.05 -12.24 4.84
N ASN A 162 -3.22 -13.13 5.81
CA ASN A 162 -2.30 -14.22 6.09
C ASN A 162 -2.98 -15.56 5.78
N VAL A 163 -2.34 -16.40 4.99
CA VAL A 163 -2.85 -17.70 4.54
C VAL A 163 -3.10 -18.70 5.70
N THR A 164 -2.46 -18.48 6.85
CA THR A 164 -2.67 -19.32 8.05
C THR A 164 -3.90 -18.91 8.86
N LYS A 165 -4.47 -17.73 8.59
CA LYS A 165 -5.59 -17.16 9.36
C LYS A 165 -6.90 -17.09 8.57
N LEU A 166 -6.84 -17.12 7.25
CA LEU A 166 -7.98 -16.91 6.37
C LEU A 166 -7.80 -17.66 5.05
N ASP A 167 -8.86 -18.32 4.57
CA ASP A 167 -8.93 -18.73 3.16
C ASP A 167 -9.09 -17.49 2.27
N LEU A 168 -7.95 -16.95 1.85
CA LEU A 168 -7.89 -15.73 1.03
C LEU A 168 -8.56 -15.92 -0.33
N GLY A 169 -8.45 -17.11 -0.94
CA GLY A 169 -9.08 -17.40 -2.23
C GLY A 169 -10.60 -17.34 -2.15
N ALA A 170 -11.20 -18.03 -1.18
CA ALA A 170 -12.64 -18.01 -0.98
C ALA A 170 -13.15 -16.60 -0.65
N ALA A 171 -12.46 -15.89 0.24
CA ALA A 171 -12.82 -14.52 0.60
C ALA A 171 -12.71 -13.55 -0.59
N ALA A 172 -11.64 -13.63 -1.38
CA ALA A 172 -11.45 -12.78 -2.55
C ALA A 172 -12.52 -13.01 -3.63
N ARG A 173 -12.92 -14.28 -3.86
CA ARG A 173 -14.04 -14.59 -4.77
C ARG A 173 -15.35 -13.96 -4.29
N ARG A 174 -15.68 -14.13 -3.00
CA ARG A 174 -16.89 -13.55 -2.39
C ARG A 174 -16.91 -12.02 -2.54
N LEU A 175 -15.79 -11.36 -2.29
CA LEU A 175 -15.64 -9.91 -2.35
C LEU A 175 -15.48 -9.36 -3.78
N ARG A 176 -15.37 -10.23 -4.79
CA ARG A 176 -15.07 -9.86 -6.18
C ARG A 176 -13.81 -9.01 -6.28
N CYS A 177 -12.73 -9.46 -5.60
CA CYS A 177 -11.45 -8.78 -5.64
C CYS A 177 -10.80 -8.92 -7.01
N TRP A 178 -10.03 -7.91 -7.41
CA TRP A 178 -9.11 -7.96 -8.53
C TRP A 178 -7.82 -8.70 -8.14
N GLY A 179 -7.39 -8.58 -6.88
CA GLY A 179 -6.15 -9.16 -6.40
C GLY A 179 -6.25 -9.78 -5.00
N ILE A 180 -5.31 -10.68 -4.73
CA ILE A 180 -5.06 -11.29 -3.42
C ILE A 180 -3.66 -10.84 -2.99
N HIS A 181 -3.57 -10.24 -1.81
CA HIS A 181 -2.33 -9.63 -1.32
C HIS A 181 -1.88 -10.34 -0.02
N PRO A 182 -1.27 -11.54 -0.14
CA PRO A 182 -0.88 -12.35 1.01
C PRO A 182 0.43 -11.89 1.64
N CYS A 183 0.51 -12.02 2.99
CA CYS A 183 1.80 -12.06 3.67
C CYS A 183 2.60 -13.27 3.16
N MET A 184 3.91 -13.09 2.94
CA MET A 184 4.81 -14.18 2.47
C MET A 184 4.95 -15.32 3.47
N GLU A 185 4.69 -15.08 4.77
CA GLU A 185 4.78 -16.10 5.79
C GLU A 185 3.82 -17.26 5.47
N ALA A 186 4.36 -18.47 5.39
CA ALA A 186 3.64 -19.70 5.02
C ALA A 186 3.00 -19.71 3.61
N LEU A 187 3.22 -18.68 2.79
CA LEU A 187 2.77 -18.66 1.40
C LEU A 187 3.59 -19.64 0.56
N THR A 188 2.92 -20.39 -0.32
CA THR A 188 3.57 -21.32 -1.25
C THR A 188 3.40 -20.88 -2.71
N ARG A 189 4.30 -21.35 -3.57
CA ARG A 189 4.24 -21.08 -5.01
C ARG A 189 2.99 -21.69 -5.67
N GLU A 190 2.55 -22.83 -5.17
CA GLU A 190 1.35 -23.52 -5.66
C GLU A 190 0.10 -22.70 -5.37
N GLN A 191 0.00 -22.07 -4.18
CA GLN A 191 -1.10 -21.16 -3.85
C GLN A 191 -1.11 -19.95 -4.76
N VAL A 192 0.06 -19.31 -5.00
CA VAL A 192 0.18 -18.19 -5.93
C VAL A 192 -0.30 -18.58 -7.32
N ALA A 193 0.23 -19.70 -7.86
CA ALA A 193 -0.13 -20.20 -9.20
C ALA A 193 -1.63 -20.54 -9.31
N ALA A 194 -2.22 -21.11 -8.27
CA ALA A 194 -3.64 -21.44 -8.24
C ALA A 194 -4.50 -20.17 -8.35
N TRP A 195 -4.20 -19.13 -7.57
CA TRP A 195 -4.94 -17.86 -7.64
C TRP A 195 -4.73 -17.12 -8.96
N GLN A 196 -3.51 -17.16 -9.52
CA GLN A 196 -3.24 -16.60 -10.85
C GLN A 196 -4.02 -17.34 -11.94
N ALA A 197 -4.15 -18.65 -11.85
CA ALA A 197 -4.94 -19.46 -12.78
C ALA A 197 -6.46 -19.13 -12.71
N GLU A 198 -6.94 -18.68 -11.56
CA GLU A 198 -8.30 -18.15 -11.38
C GLU A 198 -8.47 -16.69 -11.90
N GLY A 199 -7.38 -16.05 -12.34
CA GLY A 199 -7.38 -14.68 -12.85
C GLY A 199 -7.11 -13.58 -11.82
N PHE A 200 -6.81 -13.93 -10.56
CA PHE A 200 -6.40 -12.94 -9.56
C PHE A 200 -4.98 -12.45 -9.82
N ARG A 201 -4.73 -11.17 -9.50
CA ARG A 201 -3.37 -10.65 -9.36
C ARG A 201 -2.87 -10.88 -7.94
N VAL A 202 -1.66 -11.43 -7.81
CA VAL A 202 -1.08 -11.74 -6.51
C VAL A 202 0.06 -10.79 -6.20
N MET A 203 -0.06 -10.03 -5.09
CA MET A 203 1.00 -9.15 -4.58
C MET A 203 1.42 -9.65 -3.20
N CYS A 204 2.60 -10.25 -3.06
CA CYS A 204 3.10 -10.67 -1.76
C CYS A 204 3.92 -9.58 -1.06
N TRP A 205 3.95 -9.62 0.27
CA TRP A 205 4.64 -8.66 1.15
C TRP A 205 5.08 -9.33 2.46
N THR A 206 6.09 -8.84 3.17
CA THR A 206 6.94 -7.70 2.90
C THR A 206 8.37 -8.18 2.77
N VAL A 207 9.08 -7.75 1.74
CA VAL A 207 10.52 -7.98 1.59
C VAL A 207 11.30 -6.98 2.44
N ARG A 208 12.08 -7.46 3.41
CA ARG A 208 12.86 -6.64 4.34
C ARG A 208 14.37 -6.78 4.17
N ASN A 209 14.80 -7.82 3.43
CA ASN A 209 16.20 -8.15 3.21
C ASN A 209 16.37 -9.00 1.94
N GLU A 210 17.61 -9.34 1.60
CA GLU A 210 17.91 -10.12 0.40
C GLU A 210 17.34 -11.55 0.43
N ALA A 211 17.30 -12.19 1.60
CA ALA A 211 16.73 -13.53 1.73
C ALA A 211 15.21 -13.51 1.45
N ASP A 212 14.50 -12.52 1.99
CA ASP A 212 13.09 -12.29 1.68
C ASP A 212 12.88 -12.02 0.19
N ALA A 213 13.75 -11.21 -0.44
CA ALA A 213 13.65 -10.88 -1.85
C ALA A 213 13.81 -12.13 -2.75
N ARG A 214 14.79 -12.98 -2.46
CA ARG A 214 14.97 -14.25 -3.18
C ARG A 214 13.74 -15.16 -3.03
N ARG A 215 13.24 -15.32 -1.80
CA ARG A 215 12.04 -16.10 -1.52
C ARG A 215 10.81 -15.53 -2.25
N ALA A 216 10.61 -14.21 -2.24
CA ALA A 216 9.50 -13.58 -2.94
C ALA A 216 9.55 -13.82 -4.45
N LEU A 217 10.75 -13.76 -5.06
CA LEU A 217 10.95 -14.08 -6.47
C LEU A 217 10.65 -15.55 -6.78
N ASP A 218 11.02 -16.49 -5.88
CA ASP A 218 10.73 -17.91 -6.04
C ASP A 218 9.23 -18.24 -5.96
N LEU A 219 8.43 -17.43 -5.23
CA LEU A 219 6.98 -17.54 -5.18
C LEU A 219 6.31 -17.17 -6.51
N ALA A 220 6.99 -16.41 -7.38
CA ALA A 220 6.53 -15.94 -8.69
C ALA A 220 5.17 -15.19 -8.67
N PRO A 221 4.97 -14.18 -7.78
CA PRO A 221 3.78 -13.36 -7.75
C PRO A 221 3.77 -12.34 -8.90
N ASP A 222 2.65 -11.63 -9.09
CA ASP A 222 2.56 -10.52 -10.05
C ASP A 222 3.24 -9.24 -9.55
N ALA A 223 3.29 -9.04 -8.22
CA ALA A 223 3.92 -7.88 -7.60
C ALA A 223 4.53 -8.25 -6.23
N ILE A 224 5.53 -7.49 -5.79
CA ILE A 224 6.24 -7.71 -4.53
C ILE A 224 6.39 -6.39 -3.78
N GLY A 225 5.78 -6.32 -2.59
CA GLY A 225 5.92 -5.19 -1.66
C GLY A 225 7.23 -5.27 -0.88
N ALA A 226 8.05 -4.22 -0.93
CA ALA A 226 9.38 -4.21 -0.35
C ALA A 226 9.68 -2.95 0.47
N ASP A 227 10.23 -3.15 1.68
CA ASP A 227 10.85 -2.11 2.51
C ASP A 227 12.21 -1.67 1.92
N CYS A 228 12.85 -2.59 1.17
CA CYS A 228 14.13 -2.41 0.48
C CYS A 228 13.99 -2.67 -1.03
N PRO A 229 13.26 -1.83 -1.78
CA PRO A 229 13.05 -2.02 -3.20
C PRO A 229 14.35 -2.02 -4.02
N ASP A 230 15.41 -1.34 -3.57
CA ASP A 230 16.75 -1.34 -4.16
C ASP A 230 17.35 -2.75 -4.23
N VAL A 231 17.20 -3.54 -3.16
CA VAL A 231 17.68 -4.92 -3.11
C VAL A 231 16.93 -5.79 -4.14
N LEU A 232 15.62 -5.64 -4.20
CA LEU A 232 14.79 -6.40 -5.12
C LEU A 232 15.08 -6.04 -6.57
N LEU A 233 15.17 -4.74 -6.90
CA LEU A 233 15.54 -4.26 -8.25
C LEU A 233 16.90 -4.78 -8.68
N ARG A 234 17.90 -4.72 -7.82
CA ARG A 234 19.26 -5.27 -8.08
C ARG A 234 19.22 -6.76 -8.41
N LEU A 235 18.49 -7.57 -7.63
CA LEU A 235 18.34 -9.01 -7.91
C LEU A 235 17.63 -9.31 -9.23
N MET A 236 16.76 -8.41 -9.67
CA MET A 236 16.06 -8.49 -10.95
C MET A 236 16.88 -7.93 -12.14
N GLY A 237 18.10 -7.42 -11.89
CA GLY A 237 18.95 -6.81 -12.92
C GLY A 237 18.41 -5.45 -13.41
N ARG A 238 17.81 -4.65 -12.51
CA ARG A 238 17.19 -3.34 -12.77
C ARG A 238 17.83 -2.21 -11.94
N GLY A 239 18.95 -2.47 -11.29
CA GLY A 239 19.68 -1.50 -10.48
C GLY A 239 20.92 -0.96 -11.15
#